data_5f23f2eaa9223279531e5db5cfba3113
#
_entry.id   5f23f2eaa9223279531e5db5cfba3113
#
_cell.length_a   1.000
_cell.length_b   1.000
_cell.length_c   1.000
_cell.angle_alpha   90.00
_cell.angle_beta   90.00
_cell.angle_gamma   90.00
#
_symmetry.space_group_name_H-M   'P 1'
#
loop_
_entity.id
_entity.type
_entity.pdbx_description
1 polymer ?
#
loop_
_entity_poly.entity_id
_entity_poly.type
_entity_poly.pdbx_seq_one_letter_code
_entity_poly.pdbx_strand_id
1 'polypeptide(L)'
;GQEDLQATDLNAIRAAGLRLGVSTHDDMEIDVALAARPSYIALGHVFPTQTKQMPSAPQGLEQLARHVERLADYPTVAIGGISLARAPAVIATGVGSIAVVSAITQAADWRLATAQLLEIAGVGDE
;
A
#
# COMPACT_ATOMS: atom_id res chain seq x y z
N GLY A 1 -2.80 9.10 6.95
CA GLY A 1 -4.20 8.71 6.70
C GLY A 1 -5.04 9.88 6.20
N GLN A 2 -6.28 9.61 5.79
CA GLN A 2 -7.18 10.64 5.25
C GLN A 2 -7.47 11.74 6.27
N GLU A 3 -7.60 11.39 7.53
CA GLU A 3 -7.82 12.34 8.63
C GLU A 3 -6.67 13.33 8.75
N ASP A 4 -5.46 12.86 8.53
CA ASP A 4 -4.26 13.67 8.71
C ASP A 4 -4.09 14.69 7.58
N LEU A 5 -4.61 14.41 6.39
CA LEU A 5 -4.48 15.30 5.24
C LEU A 5 -5.09 16.67 5.48
N GLN A 6 -6.22 16.73 6.18
CA GLN A 6 -6.92 17.98 6.46
C GLN A 6 -6.21 18.83 7.51
N ALA A 7 -5.43 18.19 8.38
CA ALA A 7 -4.73 18.83 9.48
C ALA A 7 -3.26 19.15 9.18
N THR A 8 -2.74 18.68 8.04
CA THR A 8 -1.32 18.75 7.70
C THR A 8 -1.03 19.89 6.72
N ASP A 9 0.05 20.63 6.98
CA ASP A 9 0.55 21.64 6.05
C ASP A 9 1.36 20.98 4.94
N LEU A 10 0.71 20.66 3.83
CA LEU A 10 1.33 19.98 2.69
C LEU A 10 2.42 20.85 2.03
N ASN A 11 2.27 22.16 2.03
CA ASN A 11 3.28 23.06 1.48
C ASN A 11 4.56 23.03 2.31
N ALA A 12 4.45 22.95 3.62
CA ALA A 12 5.62 22.84 4.51
C ALA A 12 6.37 21.50 4.27
N ILE A 13 5.65 20.40 4.06
CA ILE A 13 6.26 19.12 3.73
C ILE A 13 7.08 19.22 2.44
N ARG A 14 6.51 19.80 1.39
CA ARG A 14 7.19 19.96 0.10
C ARG A 14 8.38 20.92 0.21
N ALA A 15 8.21 22.02 0.91
CA ALA A 15 9.28 23.00 1.12
C ALA A 15 10.47 22.41 1.87
N ALA A 16 10.21 21.44 2.76
CA ALA A 16 11.26 20.72 3.49
C ALA A 16 11.94 19.63 2.64
N GLY A 17 11.48 19.38 1.42
CA GLY A 17 12.03 18.34 0.55
C GLY A 17 11.61 16.93 0.95
N LEU A 18 10.58 16.78 1.78
CA LEU A 18 10.09 15.49 2.22
C LEU A 18 9.13 14.87 1.21
N ARG A 19 9.13 13.55 1.15
CA ARG A 19 8.16 12.79 0.34
C ARG A 19 6.90 12.54 1.14
N LEU A 20 5.76 12.56 0.45
CA LEU A 20 4.46 12.37 1.07
C LEU A 20 3.81 11.10 0.54
N GLY A 21 3.51 10.16 1.42
CA GLY A 21 2.69 8.99 1.11
C GLY A 21 1.29 9.18 1.68
N VAL A 22 0.27 8.75 0.95
CA VAL A 22 -1.13 8.88 1.37
C VAL A 22 -1.83 7.53 1.27
N SER A 23 -2.50 7.12 2.35
CA SER A 23 -3.30 5.91 2.39
C SER A 23 -4.71 6.17 1.87
N THR A 24 -5.23 5.25 1.05
CA THR A 24 -6.56 5.34 0.47
C THR A 24 -7.29 4.01 0.58
N HIS A 25 -8.63 4.06 0.63
CA HIS A 25 -9.48 2.88 0.81
C HIS A 25 -10.55 2.74 -0.29
N ASP A 26 -10.81 3.80 -1.04
CA ASP A 26 -11.83 3.82 -2.10
C ASP A 26 -11.52 4.89 -3.16
N ASP A 27 -12.35 4.97 -4.19
CA ASP A 27 -12.17 5.92 -5.27
C ASP A 27 -12.23 7.38 -4.82
N MET A 28 -13.10 7.72 -3.87
CA MET A 28 -13.20 9.08 -3.34
C MET A 28 -11.93 9.50 -2.63
N GLU A 29 -11.38 8.61 -1.83
CA GLU A 29 -10.13 8.88 -1.12
C GLU A 29 -8.95 8.98 -2.08
N ILE A 30 -8.95 8.23 -3.17
CA ILE A 30 -7.96 8.36 -4.24
C ILE A 30 -8.06 9.75 -4.87
N ASP A 31 -9.27 10.26 -5.14
CA ASP A 31 -9.44 11.61 -5.66
C ASP A 31 -8.85 12.66 -4.74
N VAL A 32 -9.10 12.54 -3.44
CA VAL A 32 -8.54 13.45 -2.42
C VAL A 32 -7.01 13.34 -2.39
N ALA A 33 -6.48 12.12 -2.45
CA ALA A 33 -5.04 11.88 -2.45
C ALA A 33 -4.37 12.51 -3.68
N LEU A 34 -4.94 12.33 -4.86
CA LEU A 34 -4.41 12.91 -6.10
C LEU A 34 -4.36 14.43 -6.04
N ALA A 35 -5.37 15.07 -5.43
CA ALA A 35 -5.39 16.51 -5.24
C ALA A 35 -4.24 17.00 -4.35
N ALA A 36 -3.78 16.17 -3.41
CA ALA A 36 -2.66 16.47 -2.54
C ALA A 36 -1.30 16.29 -3.23
N ARG A 37 -1.26 15.72 -4.44
CA ARG A 37 -0.05 15.44 -5.22
C ARG A 37 1.00 14.67 -4.41
N PRO A 38 0.68 13.44 -3.95
CA PRO A 38 1.59 12.66 -3.12
C PRO A 38 2.75 12.08 -3.92
N SER A 39 3.78 11.65 -3.20
CA SER A 39 4.90 10.92 -3.80
C SER A 39 4.54 9.48 -4.12
N TYR A 40 3.66 8.88 -3.31
CA TYR A 40 3.10 7.56 -3.57
C TYR A 40 1.73 7.42 -2.90
N ILE A 41 0.95 6.44 -3.37
CA ILE A 41 -0.39 6.16 -2.83
C ILE A 41 -0.42 4.71 -2.33
N ALA A 42 -0.85 4.54 -1.08
CA ALA A 42 -1.07 3.23 -0.50
C ALA A 42 -2.53 2.83 -0.69
N LEU A 43 -2.73 1.62 -1.20
CA LEU A 43 -4.03 1.03 -1.49
C LEU A 43 -4.32 -0.09 -0.51
N GLY A 44 -5.33 0.06 0.31
CA GLY A 44 -5.66 -0.94 1.32
C GLY A 44 -7.02 -0.72 1.94
N HIS A 45 -7.33 -1.52 2.93
CA HIS A 45 -6.69 -2.82 3.15
C HIS A 45 -7.21 -3.82 2.12
N VAL A 46 -6.32 -4.60 1.53
CA VAL A 46 -6.68 -5.53 0.43
C VAL A 46 -7.46 -6.74 0.97
N PHE A 47 -6.98 -7.31 2.07
CA PHE A 47 -7.59 -8.46 2.74
C PHE A 47 -7.96 -8.10 4.19
N PRO A 48 -8.79 -8.89 4.87
CA PRO A 48 -9.05 -8.68 6.29
C PRO A 48 -7.76 -8.64 7.09
N THR A 49 -7.67 -7.71 8.03
CA THR A 49 -6.48 -7.56 8.88
C THR A 49 -6.88 -7.42 10.34
N GLN A 50 -6.04 -7.96 11.24
CA GLN A 50 -6.17 -7.81 12.68
C GLN A 50 -5.14 -6.84 13.28
N THR A 51 -4.20 -6.36 12.46
CA THR A 51 -3.15 -5.43 12.90
C THR A 51 -3.75 -4.11 13.37
N LYS A 52 -4.82 -3.67 12.73
CA LYS A 52 -5.54 -2.45 13.05
C LYS A 52 -7.02 -2.65 12.80
N GLN A 53 -7.87 -2.09 13.65
CA GLN A 53 -9.30 -2.05 13.39
C GLN A 53 -9.58 -1.08 12.24
N MET A 54 -10.20 -1.57 11.18
CA MET A 54 -10.46 -0.77 9.98
C MET A 54 -11.92 -0.36 9.91
N PRO A 55 -12.22 0.92 9.60
CA PRO A 55 -13.60 1.40 9.46
C PRO A 55 -14.26 0.98 8.15
N SER A 56 -13.50 0.51 7.17
CA SER A 56 -13.99 0.13 5.86
C SER A 56 -13.82 -1.36 5.61
N ALA A 57 -14.56 -1.91 4.65
CA ALA A 57 -14.43 -3.30 4.22
C ALA A 57 -13.13 -3.51 3.42
N PRO A 58 -12.57 -4.74 3.41
CA PRO A 58 -11.43 -5.06 2.55
C PRO A 58 -11.75 -4.81 1.07
N GLN A 59 -10.78 -4.32 0.32
CA GLN A 59 -10.96 -4.01 -1.11
C GLN A 59 -10.97 -5.25 -2.01
N GLY A 60 -10.15 -6.25 -1.70
CA GLY A 60 -9.97 -7.42 -2.55
C GLY A 60 -9.07 -7.15 -3.76
N LEU A 61 -8.71 -8.23 -4.46
CA LEU A 61 -7.77 -8.17 -5.59
C LEU A 61 -8.35 -7.47 -6.81
N GLU A 62 -9.63 -7.65 -7.09
CA GLU A 62 -10.30 -7.02 -8.23
C GLU A 62 -10.28 -5.49 -8.12
N GLN A 63 -10.67 -4.99 -6.97
CA GLN A 63 -10.66 -3.56 -6.67
C GLN A 63 -9.24 -3.00 -6.71
N LEU A 64 -8.28 -3.74 -6.13
CA LEU A 64 -6.88 -3.36 -6.18
C LEU A 64 -6.39 -3.23 -7.63
N ALA A 65 -6.68 -4.20 -8.48
CA ALA A 65 -6.26 -4.16 -9.88
C ALA A 65 -6.84 -2.95 -10.62
N ARG A 66 -8.10 -2.61 -10.37
CA ARG A 66 -8.73 -1.41 -10.95
C ARG A 66 -8.03 -0.13 -10.50
N HIS A 67 -7.73 -0.02 -9.22
CA HIS A 67 -7.06 1.16 -8.69
C HIS A 67 -5.63 1.29 -9.21
N VAL A 68 -4.93 0.17 -9.35
CA VAL A 68 -3.56 0.15 -9.93
C VAL A 68 -3.60 0.64 -11.37
N GLU A 69 -4.56 0.18 -12.17
CA GLU A 69 -4.72 0.63 -13.55
C GLU A 69 -5.00 2.14 -13.61
N ARG A 70 -5.91 2.63 -12.78
CA ARG A 70 -6.22 4.05 -12.66
C ARG A 70 -5.00 4.89 -12.31
N LEU A 71 -4.11 4.36 -11.48
CA LEU A 71 -2.93 5.04 -10.93
C LEU A 71 -1.65 4.63 -11.65
N ALA A 72 -1.70 4.28 -12.93
CA ALA A 72 -0.56 3.78 -13.68
C ALA A 72 0.67 4.70 -13.65
N ASP A 73 0.46 6.01 -13.51
CA ASP A 73 1.53 7.01 -13.47
C ASP A 73 2.04 7.32 -12.06
N TYR A 74 1.51 6.65 -11.04
CA TYR A 74 1.90 6.87 -9.65
C TYR A 74 2.57 5.65 -9.05
N PRO A 75 3.58 5.82 -8.20
CA PRO A 75 4.05 4.73 -7.35
C PRO A 75 2.92 4.29 -6.41
N THR A 76 2.64 3.00 -6.38
CA THR A 76 1.59 2.41 -5.55
C THR A 76 2.12 1.36 -4.61
N VAL A 77 1.48 1.25 -3.44
CA VAL A 77 1.80 0.24 -2.42
C VAL A 77 0.51 -0.44 -2.01
N ALA A 78 0.45 -1.75 -2.09
CA ALA A 78 -0.67 -2.52 -1.54
C ALA A 78 -0.38 -2.87 -0.08
N ILE A 79 -1.38 -2.71 0.78
CA ILE A 79 -1.26 -2.99 2.21
C ILE A 79 -2.54 -3.64 2.72
N GLY A 80 -2.43 -4.43 3.78
CA GLY A 80 -3.55 -4.99 4.52
C GLY A 80 -3.76 -6.47 4.31
N GLY A 81 -3.40 -7.26 5.31
CA GLY A 81 -3.64 -8.71 5.34
C GLY A 81 -2.86 -9.49 4.29
N ILE A 82 -1.78 -8.95 3.78
CA ILE A 82 -0.96 -9.63 2.77
C ILE A 82 -0.02 -10.62 3.46
N SER A 83 -0.24 -11.89 3.19
CA SER A 83 0.60 -12.99 3.64
C SER A 83 1.57 -13.41 2.52
N LEU A 84 2.53 -14.26 2.86
CA LEU A 84 3.43 -14.85 1.87
C LEU A 84 2.63 -15.59 0.78
N ALA A 85 1.59 -16.35 1.18
CA ALA A 85 0.76 -17.08 0.24
C ALA A 85 -0.05 -16.17 -0.69
N ARG A 86 -0.45 -14.98 -0.23
CA ARG A 86 -1.24 -14.02 -0.99
C ARG A 86 -0.40 -13.07 -1.86
N ALA A 87 0.86 -12.89 -1.49
CA ALA A 87 1.73 -11.90 -2.14
C ALA A 87 1.86 -12.08 -3.66
N PRO A 88 2.00 -13.30 -4.23
CA PRO A 88 2.06 -13.44 -5.69
C PRO A 88 0.85 -12.88 -6.41
N ALA A 89 -0.36 -13.13 -5.91
CA ALA A 89 -1.59 -12.61 -6.52
C ALA A 89 -1.68 -11.09 -6.40
N VAL A 90 -1.19 -10.52 -5.31
CA VAL A 90 -1.14 -9.06 -5.13
C VAL A 90 -0.18 -8.44 -6.15
N ILE A 91 1.01 -8.99 -6.29
CA ILE A 91 2.01 -8.50 -7.26
C ILE A 91 1.48 -8.63 -8.70
N ALA A 92 0.72 -9.68 -8.99
CA ALA A 92 0.13 -9.90 -10.31
C ALA A 92 -0.86 -8.79 -10.72
N THR A 93 -1.38 -8.00 -9.78
CA THR A 93 -2.23 -6.84 -10.10
C THR A 93 -1.48 -5.70 -10.78
N GLY A 94 -0.16 -5.73 -10.76
CA GLY A 94 0.69 -4.64 -11.29
C GLY A 94 1.03 -3.58 -10.26
N VAL A 95 0.64 -3.74 -9.01
CA VAL A 95 0.99 -2.79 -7.95
C VAL A 95 2.51 -2.64 -7.82
N GLY A 96 2.98 -1.43 -7.54
CA GLY A 96 4.41 -1.14 -7.51
C GLY A 96 5.18 -1.81 -6.38
N SER A 97 4.54 -2.02 -5.22
CA SER A 97 5.17 -2.66 -4.06
C SER A 97 4.11 -3.15 -3.09
N ILE A 98 4.56 -3.87 -2.07
CA ILE A 98 3.70 -4.37 -1.00
C ILE A 98 4.25 -3.94 0.37
N ALA A 99 3.35 -3.73 1.32
CA ALA A 99 3.68 -3.48 2.71
C ALA A 99 3.02 -4.54 3.58
N VAL A 100 3.77 -5.13 4.49
CA VAL A 100 3.31 -6.22 5.35
C VAL A 100 3.72 -5.97 6.80
N VAL A 101 3.00 -6.56 7.72
CA VAL A 101 3.36 -6.55 9.15
C VAL A 101 3.44 -7.99 9.65
N SER A 102 2.30 -8.65 9.83
CA SER A 102 2.24 -9.96 10.45
C SER A 102 2.91 -11.06 9.62
N ALA A 103 3.00 -10.91 8.32
CA ALA A 103 3.72 -11.87 7.47
C ALA A 103 5.21 -11.99 7.87
N ILE A 104 5.76 -10.95 8.47
CA ILE A 104 7.14 -10.94 8.99
C ILE A 104 7.14 -11.13 10.51
N THR A 105 6.38 -10.33 11.24
CA THR A 105 6.45 -10.28 12.70
C THR A 105 5.95 -11.56 13.37
N GLN A 106 5.05 -12.29 12.72
CA GLN A 106 4.51 -13.55 13.23
C GLN A 106 5.12 -14.79 12.55
N ALA A 107 6.07 -14.60 11.65
CA ALA A 107 6.76 -15.72 11.00
C ALA A 107 7.69 -16.43 11.98
N ALA A 108 7.77 -17.76 11.89
CA ALA A 108 8.73 -18.55 12.68
C ALA A 108 10.16 -18.15 12.33
N ASP A 109 10.44 -17.88 11.07
CA ASP A 109 11.72 -17.37 10.57
C ASP A 109 11.48 -16.08 9.80
N TRP A 110 11.61 -14.95 10.48
CA TRP A 110 11.33 -13.65 9.87
C TRP A 110 12.34 -13.27 8.77
N ARG A 111 13.56 -13.76 8.86
CA ARG A 111 14.58 -13.52 7.82
C ARG A 111 14.22 -14.24 6.53
N LEU A 112 13.83 -15.52 6.65
CA LEU A 112 13.39 -16.30 5.49
C LEU A 112 12.13 -15.69 4.88
N ALA A 113 11.12 -15.33 5.71
CA ALA A 113 9.89 -14.72 5.24
C ALA A 113 10.18 -13.41 4.47
N THR A 114 11.06 -12.57 5.00
CA THR A 114 11.44 -11.32 4.34
C THR A 114 12.14 -11.59 2.99
N ALA A 115 13.07 -12.54 2.96
CA ALA A 115 13.77 -12.91 1.72
C ALA A 115 12.79 -13.41 0.65
N GLN A 116 11.81 -14.25 1.04
CA GLN A 116 10.81 -14.78 0.13
C GLN A 116 9.89 -13.66 -0.39
N LEU A 117 9.50 -12.70 0.45
CA LEU A 117 8.69 -11.56 0.03
C LEU A 117 9.46 -10.66 -0.94
N LEU A 118 10.74 -10.43 -0.70
CA LEU A 118 11.58 -9.65 -1.61
C LEU A 118 11.69 -10.33 -2.98
N GLU A 119 11.86 -11.63 -3.01
CA GLU A 119 11.90 -12.41 -4.25
C GLU A 119 10.58 -12.28 -5.03
N ILE A 120 9.44 -12.45 -4.35
CA ILE A 120 8.12 -12.32 -4.97
C ILE A 120 7.92 -10.90 -5.53
N ALA A 121 8.36 -9.88 -4.82
CA ALA A 121 8.26 -8.49 -5.26
C ALA A 121 9.25 -8.11 -6.36
N GLY A 122 10.18 -9.01 -6.72
CA GLY A 122 11.17 -8.76 -7.75
C GLY A 122 12.32 -7.86 -7.32
N VAL A 123 12.50 -7.66 -6.02
CA VAL A 123 13.58 -6.83 -5.50
C VAL A 123 14.89 -7.63 -5.48
N GLY A 124 15.92 -7.08 -6.12
CA GLY A 124 17.23 -7.72 -6.17
C GLY A 124 17.46 -8.59 -7.42
N ASP A 125 16.51 -8.65 -8.34
CA ASP A 125 16.59 -9.40 -9.59
C ASP A 125 17.17 -8.56 -10.75
N GLU A 126 17.88 -7.52 -10.42
CA GLU A 126 18.50 -6.63 -11.42
C GLU A 126 19.88 -7.09 -11.85
#